data_334c258c7908e7522c115ac1644daaf5
#
_entry.id   334c258c7908e7522c115ac1644daaf5
#
_cell.length_a   1.000
_cell.length_b   1.000
_cell.length_c   1.000
_cell.angle_alpha   90.00
_cell.angle_beta   90.00
_cell.angle_gamma   90.00
#
_symmetry.space_group_name_H-M   'P 1'
#
loop_
_entity.id
_entity.type
_entity.pdbx_description
1 polymer ?
#
loop_
_entity_poly.entity_id
_entity_poly.type
_entity_poly.pdbx_seq_one_letter_code
_entity_poly.pdbx_strand_id
1 'polypeptide(L)'
;MNHTRDIPQTFWRDDRLPWLELRSTWRSRQAYKRHSHPQLSVGAIIEGETRCLCAGQEYLLQPGDLIVIPPHAPHSCNPLHDRPRSYHMLYLDATWCRAQRPDIPPGASITSPQPLLRDSPLFASFQQVVALMCRGSLEQLPARLALLLHALPLCAAAPQAPHHASALLFQRLAMDLPASPSLDKLAHDSALRKETVIRAVKQDTGLTPASLINMARIEYAKTRLRAGDPIADVGYQAGFADQSHFHKTFVSYTAATPRQYAQSRSISDNK
;
A
#
# COMPACT_ATOMS: atom_id res chain seq x y z
N MET A 1 -24.38 -16.32 1.31
CA MET A 1 -23.35 -15.72 0.45
C MET A 1 -23.32 -14.24 0.79
N ASN A 2 -22.31 -13.77 1.53
CA ASN A 2 -22.17 -12.34 1.80
C ASN A 2 -21.73 -11.67 0.50
N HIS A 3 -22.66 -11.03 -0.19
CA HIS A 3 -22.31 -10.06 -1.21
C HIS A 3 -21.43 -9.00 -0.54
N THR A 4 -20.20 -8.87 -0.98
CA THR A 4 -19.31 -7.79 -0.58
C THR A 4 -20.01 -6.50 -1.00
N ARG A 5 -20.75 -5.88 -0.07
CA ARG A 5 -21.33 -4.56 -0.29
C ARG A 5 -20.22 -3.59 -0.59
N ASP A 6 -20.49 -2.59 -1.42
CA ASP A 6 -19.51 -1.54 -1.71
C ASP A 6 -18.98 -0.97 -0.39
N ILE A 7 -17.65 -1.01 -0.25
CA ILE A 7 -16.97 -0.48 0.92
C ILE A 7 -17.06 1.03 0.82
N PRO A 8 -17.54 1.76 1.85
CA PRO A 8 -17.70 3.21 1.77
C PRO A 8 -16.32 3.90 1.72
N GLN A 9 -15.88 4.17 0.50
CA GLN A 9 -14.56 4.76 0.23
C GLN A 9 -14.52 5.46 -1.12
N THR A 10 -13.61 6.41 -1.24
CA THR A 10 -13.27 7.09 -2.49
C THR A 10 -11.78 7.07 -2.71
N PHE A 11 -11.38 7.09 -3.98
CA PHE A 11 -10.00 7.28 -4.39
C PHE A 11 -9.90 8.57 -5.19
N TRP A 12 -8.95 9.39 -4.85
CA TRP A 12 -8.59 10.57 -5.61
C TRP A 12 -7.27 10.31 -6.34
N ARG A 13 -7.23 10.59 -7.63
CA ARG A 13 -6.07 10.54 -8.50
C ARG A 13 -6.19 11.63 -9.55
N ASP A 14 -5.06 12.10 -10.05
CA ASP A 14 -4.99 13.05 -11.15
C ASP A 14 -3.77 12.73 -12.02
N ASP A 15 -3.95 12.66 -13.34
CA ASP A 15 -2.89 12.29 -14.28
C ASP A 15 -1.73 13.29 -14.30
N ARG A 16 -1.98 14.53 -13.87
CA ARG A 16 -0.95 15.56 -13.70
C ARG A 16 -0.05 15.31 -12.48
N LEU A 17 -0.51 14.49 -11.53
CA LEU A 17 0.19 14.12 -10.31
C LEU A 17 0.22 12.59 -10.13
N PRO A 18 0.81 11.83 -11.09
CA PRO A 18 0.73 10.37 -11.11
C PRO A 18 1.43 9.69 -9.92
N TRP A 19 2.25 10.44 -9.20
CA TRP A 19 2.97 10.03 -8.00
C TRP A 19 2.14 10.13 -6.71
N LEU A 20 0.88 10.59 -6.79
CA LEU A 20 0.00 10.86 -5.64
C LEU A 20 -1.34 10.14 -5.78
N GLU A 21 -1.74 9.45 -4.72
CA GLU A 21 -3.09 8.91 -4.58
C GLU A 21 -3.60 9.22 -3.16
N LEU A 22 -4.85 9.63 -3.02
CA LEU A 22 -5.55 9.69 -1.74
C LEU A 22 -6.68 8.66 -1.74
N ARG A 23 -6.75 7.90 -0.67
CA ARG A 23 -7.89 7.08 -0.33
C ARG A 23 -8.58 7.63 0.90
N SER A 24 -9.88 7.82 0.82
CA SER A 24 -10.75 8.18 1.94
C SER A 24 -11.72 7.05 2.19
N THR A 25 -11.79 6.57 3.42
CA THR A 25 -12.66 5.45 3.83
C THR A 25 -13.51 5.90 5.01
N TRP A 26 -14.80 5.60 4.95
CA TRP A 26 -15.78 6.08 5.90
C TRP A 26 -16.46 4.91 6.59
N ARG A 27 -16.50 4.89 7.95
CA ARG A 27 -17.20 3.94 8.81
C ARG A 27 -17.06 2.47 8.36
N SER A 28 -15.87 2.10 7.87
CA SER A 28 -15.57 0.77 7.36
C SER A 28 -15.13 -0.17 8.49
N ARG A 29 -15.63 -1.42 8.42
CA ARG A 29 -15.16 -2.56 9.25
C ARG A 29 -14.24 -3.49 8.47
N GLN A 30 -13.92 -3.15 7.21
CA GLN A 30 -13.09 -4.02 6.37
C GLN A 30 -11.68 -4.14 6.94
N ALA A 31 -11.25 -5.37 7.16
CA ALA A 31 -9.90 -5.72 7.56
C ALA A 31 -8.99 -5.99 6.34
N TYR A 32 -7.70 -5.81 6.54
CA TYR A 32 -6.64 -6.11 5.57
C TYR A 32 -5.84 -7.34 5.99
N LYS A 33 -5.43 -8.13 5.02
CA LYS A 33 -4.30 -9.03 5.21
C LYS A 33 -3.01 -8.23 5.35
N ARG A 34 -2.06 -8.79 6.11
CA ARG A 34 -0.71 -8.22 6.17
C ARG A 34 -0.10 -8.17 4.78
N HIS A 35 0.34 -7.00 4.38
CA HIS A 35 0.86 -6.69 3.04
C HIS A 35 1.94 -5.61 3.10
N SER A 36 2.56 -5.35 1.97
CA SER A 36 3.42 -4.18 1.74
C SER A 36 3.16 -3.63 0.33
N HIS A 37 3.60 -2.42 0.08
CA HIS A 37 3.50 -1.77 -1.23
C HIS A 37 4.71 -0.84 -1.43
N PRO A 38 5.06 -0.46 -2.69
CA PRO A 38 6.25 0.33 -2.97
C PRO A 38 6.13 1.81 -2.59
N GLN A 39 4.92 2.31 -2.31
CA GLN A 39 4.68 3.70 -1.96
C GLN A 39 5.01 3.97 -0.49
N LEU A 40 5.47 5.19 -0.18
CA LEU A 40 5.37 5.75 1.16
C LEU A 40 3.91 6.08 1.44
N SER A 41 3.38 5.63 2.58
CA SER A 41 2.01 5.97 2.96
C SER A 41 1.97 6.77 4.24
N VAL A 42 1.08 7.75 4.27
CA VAL A 42 0.76 8.54 5.46
C VAL A 42 -0.75 8.45 5.68
N GLY A 43 -1.15 7.86 6.80
CA GLY A 43 -2.56 7.69 7.18
C GLY A 43 -2.97 8.61 8.32
N ALA A 44 -4.21 9.11 8.27
CA ALA A 44 -4.82 9.91 9.34
C ALA A 44 -6.12 9.26 9.80
N ILE A 45 -6.26 9.00 11.09
CA ILE A 45 -7.49 8.47 11.67
C ILE A 45 -8.46 9.64 11.94
N ILE A 46 -9.68 9.52 11.43
CA ILE A 46 -10.74 10.53 11.56
C ILE A 46 -11.77 10.13 12.60
N GLU A 47 -12.17 8.85 12.59
CA GLU A 47 -13.13 8.28 13.53
C GLU A 47 -12.77 6.85 13.86
N GLY A 48 -13.13 6.41 15.10
CA GLY A 48 -12.93 5.06 15.57
C GLY A 48 -11.46 4.75 15.85
N GLU A 49 -11.17 3.49 16.14
CA GLU A 49 -9.85 3.03 16.52
C GLU A 49 -9.32 1.99 15.54
N THR A 50 -8.02 2.01 15.31
CA THR A 50 -7.33 1.12 14.37
C THR A 50 -6.16 0.44 15.06
N ARG A 51 -6.14 -0.89 15.02
CA ARG A 51 -4.95 -1.67 15.35
C ARG A 51 -4.07 -1.74 14.11
N CYS A 52 -2.91 -1.12 14.16
CA CYS A 52 -1.92 -1.14 13.08
C CYS A 52 -0.72 -2.00 13.49
N LEU A 53 -0.45 -3.04 12.72
CA LEU A 53 0.81 -3.78 12.79
C LEU A 53 1.72 -3.26 11.69
N CYS A 54 2.85 -2.65 12.04
CA CYS A 54 3.82 -2.11 11.08
C CYS A 54 5.24 -2.53 11.48
N ALA A 55 6.00 -3.07 10.54
CA ALA A 55 7.38 -3.53 10.74
C ALA A 55 7.57 -4.42 11.99
N GLY A 56 6.57 -5.24 12.33
CA GLY A 56 6.61 -6.16 13.46
C GLY A 56 6.13 -5.58 14.81
N GLN A 57 5.86 -4.28 14.88
CA GLN A 57 5.34 -3.60 16.07
C GLN A 57 3.84 -3.29 15.92
N GLU A 58 3.12 -3.36 17.03
CA GLU A 58 1.69 -3.05 17.09
C GLU A 58 1.46 -1.65 17.66
N TYR A 59 0.60 -0.88 17.00
CA TYR A 59 0.21 0.46 17.38
C TYR A 59 -1.32 0.55 17.47
N LEU A 60 -1.82 1.19 18.52
CA LEU A 60 -3.23 1.57 18.62
C LEU A 60 -3.37 3.03 18.18
N LEU A 61 -4.08 3.23 17.07
CA LEU A 61 -4.34 4.53 16.46
C LEU A 61 -5.73 5.03 16.87
N GLN A 62 -5.82 6.31 17.19
CA GLN A 62 -7.03 7.03 17.60
C GLN A 62 -7.28 8.23 16.69
N PRO A 63 -8.47 8.84 16.72
CA PRO A 63 -8.73 10.09 15.99
C PRO A 63 -7.70 11.17 16.31
N GLY A 64 -7.13 11.78 15.27
CA GLY A 64 -6.04 12.75 15.40
C GLY A 64 -4.63 12.15 15.27
N ASP A 65 -4.49 10.83 15.29
CA ASP A 65 -3.20 10.17 15.07
C ASP A 65 -2.87 10.08 13.56
N LEU A 66 -1.57 10.21 13.24
CA LEU A 66 -1.02 9.86 11.95
C LEU A 66 -0.20 8.58 12.04
N ILE A 67 -0.20 7.81 10.96
CA ILE A 67 0.67 6.64 10.77
C ILE A 67 1.50 6.81 9.52
N VAL A 68 2.81 6.64 9.64
CA VAL A 68 3.76 6.62 8.52
C VAL A 68 4.15 5.19 8.23
N ILE A 69 3.92 4.74 7.01
CA ILE A 69 4.25 3.39 6.55
C ILE A 69 5.30 3.52 5.46
N PRO A 70 6.56 3.17 5.74
CA PRO A 70 7.62 3.21 4.75
C PRO A 70 7.38 2.30 3.54
N PRO A 71 7.99 2.61 2.38
CA PRO A 71 7.95 1.72 1.22
C PRO A 71 8.38 0.30 1.60
N HIS A 72 7.64 -0.70 1.11
CA HIS A 72 7.87 -2.13 1.34
C HIS A 72 7.77 -2.60 2.81
N ALA A 73 7.46 -1.73 3.76
CA ALA A 73 7.25 -2.16 5.16
C ALA A 73 6.00 -3.06 5.26
N PRO A 74 6.13 -4.28 5.81
CA PRO A 74 4.99 -5.17 5.99
C PRO A 74 4.05 -4.65 7.08
N HIS A 75 2.78 -4.45 6.73
CA HIS A 75 1.80 -3.84 7.62
C HIS A 75 0.39 -4.38 7.44
N SER A 76 -0.47 -4.10 8.41
CA SER A 76 -1.92 -4.23 8.33
C SER A 76 -2.57 -3.25 9.30
N CYS A 77 -3.61 -2.53 8.87
CA CYS A 77 -4.35 -1.57 9.67
C CYS A 77 -5.81 -2.01 9.76
N ASN A 78 -6.20 -2.59 10.90
CA ASN A 78 -7.50 -3.24 11.04
C ASN A 78 -8.37 -2.55 12.09
N PRO A 79 -9.72 -2.58 11.95
CA PRO A 79 -10.61 -2.02 12.96
C PRO A 79 -10.42 -2.73 14.30
N LEU A 80 -10.40 -1.97 15.39
CA LEU A 80 -10.37 -2.55 16.72
C LEU A 80 -11.76 -3.11 17.08
N HIS A 81 -11.80 -4.36 17.58
CA HIS A 81 -13.03 -5.05 18.00
C HIS A 81 -14.15 -5.01 16.94
N ASP A 82 -13.80 -5.07 15.65
CA ASP A 82 -14.76 -4.98 14.53
C ASP A 82 -15.64 -3.70 14.55
N ARG A 83 -15.19 -2.63 15.21
CA ARG A 83 -15.87 -1.34 15.22
C ARG A 83 -15.57 -0.55 13.95
N PRO A 84 -16.55 0.17 13.39
CA PRO A 84 -16.31 0.96 12.19
C PRO A 84 -15.32 2.09 12.45
N ARG A 85 -14.47 2.39 11.44
CA ARG A 85 -13.52 3.50 11.46
C ARG A 85 -13.54 4.28 10.18
N SER A 86 -13.18 5.56 10.26
CA SER A 86 -12.97 6.47 9.13
C SER A 86 -11.52 6.94 9.12
N TYR A 87 -10.89 6.95 7.95
CA TYR A 87 -9.50 7.37 7.79
C TYR A 87 -9.23 7.88 6.38
N HIS A 88 -8.19 8.71 6.27
CA HIS A 88 -7.55 9.08 5.02
C HIS A 88 -6.19 8.41 4.91
N MET A 89 -5.81 7.99 3.69
CA MET A 89 -4.48 7.44 3.40
C MET A 89 -3.93 8.06 2.13
N LEU A 90 -2.83 8.79 2.26
CA LEU A 90 -2.01 9.28 1.15
C LEU A 90 -1.02 8.17 0.76
N TYR A 91 -0.88 7.95 -0.54
CA TYR A 91 0.15 7.10 -1.13
C TYR A 91 1.03 7.98 -2.02
N LEU A 92 2.31 8.01 -1.72
CA LEU A 92 3.32 8.82 -2.39
C LEU A 92 4.35 7.91 -3.09
N ASP A 93 4.64 8.18 -4.35
CA ASP A 93 5.69 7.46 -5.06
C ASP A 93 7.04 7.65 -4.36
N ALA A 94 7.77 6.56 -4.14
CA ALA A 94 9.02 6.59 -3.42
C ALA A 94 10.13 7.39 -4.15
N THR A 95 10.08 7.45 -5.49
CA THR A 95 11.02 8.22 -6.30
C THR A 95 10.76 9.71 -6.12
N TRP A 96 9.49 10.12 -6.16
CA TRP A 96 9.10 11.50 -5.85
C TRP A 96 9.51 11.89 -4.43
N CYS A 97 9.27 11.02 -3.43
CA CYS A 97 9.68 11.28 -2.05
C CYS A 97 11.19 11.49 -1.92
N ARG A 98 12.00 10.68 -2.59
CA ARG A 98 13.47 10.86 -2.57
C ARG A 98 13.91 12.17 -3.22
N ALA A 99 13.24 12.59 -4.31
CA ALA A 99 13.53 13.87 -4.95
C ALA A 99 13.28 15.07 -4.01
N GLN A 100 12.32 14.93 -3.07
CA GLN A 100 12.04 15.94 -2.04
C GLN A 100 12.94 15.82 -0.80
N ARG A 101 13.68 14.71 -0.62
CA ARG A 101 14.49 14.40 0.57
C ARG A 101 15.93 14.09 0.17
N PRO A 102 16.72 15.13 -0.21
CA PRO A 102 18.11 14.97 -0.61
C PRO A 102 19.02 14.45 0.53
N ASP A 103 18.55 14.51 1.77
CA ASP A 103 19.18 13.91 2.96
C ASP A 103 19.11 12.37 2.98
N ILE A 104 18.27 11.77 2.13
CA ILE A 104 18.19 10.31 1.94
C ILE A 104 19.02 9.91 0.71
N PRO A 105 20.19 9.28 0.88
CA PRO A 105 21.10 8.98 -0.23
C PRO A 105 20.47 8.09 -1.31
N PRO A 106 20.91 8.19 -2.57
CA PRO A 106 20.54 7.26 -3.63
C PRO A 106 20.80 5.80 -3.21
N GLY A 107 19.82 4.91 -3.47
CA GLY A 107 19.92 3.50 -3.11
C GLY A 107 19.55 3.17 -1.66
N ALA A 108 19.50 4.14 -0.75
CA ALA A 108 19.00 3.91 0.60
C ALA A 108 17.48 3.70 0.62
N SER A 109 17.00 2.90 1.55
CA SER A 109 15.56 2.75 1.82
C SER A 109 15.05 3.91 2.67
N ILE A 110 13.85 4.39 2.36
CA ILE A 110 13.13 5.33 3.24
C ILE A 110 12.55 4.53 4.41
N THR A 111 12.81 4.96 5.63
CA THR A 111 12.26 4.37 6.84
C THR A 111 11.76 5.44 7.79
N SER A 112 11.02 5.05 8.84
CA SER A 112 10.58 5.92 9.92
C SER A 112 10.83 5.23 11.25
N PRO A 113 11.66 5.79 12.14
CA PRO A 113 11.88 5.23 13.47
C PRO A 113 10.66 5.37 14.38
N GLN A 114 9.76 6.28 14.05
CA GLN A 114 8.52 6.56 14.79
C GLN A 114 7.33 6.57 13.82
N PRO A 115 6.75 5.38 13.51
CA PRO A 115 5.61 5.30 12.60
C PRO A 115 4.35 6.01 13.10
N LEU A 116 4.03 5.92 14.40
CA LEU A 116 2.87 6.58 15.01
C LEU A 116 3.25 8.00 15.46
N LEU A 117 2.50 8.99 14.98
CA LEU A 117 2.69 10.40 15.31
C LEU A 117 1.42 10.95 15.96
N ARG A 118 1.58 11.54 17.14
CA ARG A 118 0.56 12.27 17.91
C ARG A 118 0.93 13.74 17.95
N ASP A 119 0.76 14.40 16.81
CA ASP A 119 1.19 15.78 16.57
C ASP A 119 0.06 16.55 15.90
N SER A 120 -0.62 17.40 16.64
CA SER A 120 -1.78 18.17 16.16
C SER A 120 -1.43 19.12 15.01
N PRO A 121 -0.33 19.88 15.02
CA PRO A 121 0.13 20.66 13.87
C PRO A 121 0.35 19.83 12.61
N LEU A 122 0.99 18.66 12.75
CA LEU A 122 1.25 17.77 11.62
C LEU A 122 -0.04 17.17 11.08
N PHE A 123 -0.95 16.77 11.97
CA PHE A 123 -2.29 16.31 11.59
C PHE A 123 -3.06 17.41 10.85
N ALA A 124 -3.02 18.67 11.31
CA ALA A 124 -3.65 19.78 10.63
C ALA A 124 -3.03 20.04 9.24
N SER A 125 -1.71 19.91 9.09
CA SER A 125 -1.03 20.00 7.80
C SER A 125 -1.48 18.90 6.84
N PHE A 126 -1.61 17.67 7.31
CA PHE A 126 -2.17 16.56 6.53
C PHE A 126 -3.60 16.85 6.07
N GLN A 127 -4.46 17.36 6.96
CA GLN A 127 -5.84 17.74 6.62
C GLN A 127 -5.91 18.85 5.57
N GLN A 128 -4.99 19.81 5.60
CA GLN A 128 -4.88 20.85 4.57
C GLN A 128 -4.57 20.23 3.19
N VAL A 129 -3.66 19.25 3.12
CA VAL A 129 -3.38 18.53 1.87
C VAL A 129 -4.64 17.84 1.35
N VAL A 130 -5.35 17.10 2.21
CA VAL A 130 -6.62 16.44 1.84
C VAL A 130 -7.65 17.47 1.32
N ALA A 131 -7.78 18.60 1.99
CA ALA A 131 -8.71 19.68 1.57
C ALA A 131 -8.33 20.27 0.20
N LEU A 132 -7.04 20.46 -0.09
CA LEU A 132 -6.58 20.92 -1.41
C LEU A 132 -6.90 19.89 -2.51
N MET A 133 -6.71 18.61 -2.24
CA MET A 133 -7.06 17.54 -3.16
C MET A 133 -8.57 17.54 -3.45
N CYS A 134 -9.39 17.61 -2.40
CA CYS A 134 -10.86 17.65 -2.55
C CYS A 134 -11.38 18.89 -3.30
N ARG A 135 -10.66 20.02 -3.24
CA ARG A 135 -11.02 21.26 -3.96
C ARG A 135 -10.44 21.32 -5.37
N GLY A 136 -9.59 20.38 -5.76
CA GLY A 136 -8.90 20.41 -7.05
C GLY A 136 -7.83 21.49 -7.18
N SER A 137 -7.29 21.99 -6.06
CA SER A 137 -6.23 23.02 -6.02
C SER A 137 -4.85 22.40 -6.25
N LEU A 138 -4.62 21.87 -7.45
CA LEU A 138 -3.46 21.03 -7.77
C LEU A 138 -2.12 21.76 -7.71
N GLU A 139 -2.10 23.04 -8.07
CA GLU A 139 -0.87 23.84 -8.13
C GLU A 139 -0.17 23.95 -6.76
N GLN A 140 -0.94 23.93 -5.68
CA GLN A 140 -0.43 24.05 -4.32
C GLN A 140 0.04 22.71 -3.72
N LEU A 141 -0.42 21.58 -4.28
CA LEU A 141 -0.20 20.25 -3.72
C LEU A 141 1.28 19.87 -3.63
N PRO A 142 2.13 20.03 -4.68
CA PRO A 142 3.53 19.62 -4.59
C PRO A 142 4.27 20.32 -3.45
N ALA A 143 4.13 21.63 -3.31
CA ALA A 143 4.79 22.39 -2.25
C ALA A 143 4.27 21.99 -0.84
N ARG A 144 2.95 21.83 -0.68
CA ARG A 144 2.37 21.43 0.60
C ARG A 144 2.74 20.01 1.00
N LEU A 145 2.80 19.09 0.03
CA LEU A 145 3.26 17.71 0.26
C LEU A 145 4.75 17.64 0.57
N ALA A 146 5.58 18.47 -0.08
CA ALA A 146 7.00 18.56 0.26
C ALA A 146 7.19 19.04 1.71
N LEU A 147 6.46 20.08 2.14
CA LEU A 147 6.50 20.54 3.54
C LEU A 147 6.05 19.46 4.52
N LEU A 148 4.95 18.76 4.23
CA LEU A 148 4.48 17.65 5.04
C LEU A 148 5.57 16.56 5.13
N LEU A 149 6.16 16.18 4.00
CA LEU A 149 7.19 15.14 3.92
C LEU A 149 8.45 15.51 4.72
N HIS A 150 8.86 16.78 4.70
CA HIS A 150 9.99 17.27 5.51
C HIS A 150 9.71 17.23 7.00
N ALA A 151 8.46 17.44 7.42
CA ALA A 151 8.07 17.38 8.82
C ALA A 151 7.92 15.93 9.36
N LEU A 152 7.83 14.92 8.48
CA LEU A 152 7.77 13.53 8.90
C LEU A 152 9.15 13.03 9.38
N PRO A 153 9.21 12.18 10.42
CA PRO A 153 10.46 11.59 10.94
C PRO A 153 10.96 10.48 10.01
N LEU A 154 11.31 10.85 8.79
CA LEU A 154 11.87 9.93 7.80
C LEU A 154 13.39 9.95 7.87
N CYS A 155 13.99 8.79 7.70
CA CYS A 155 15.45 8.66 7.63
C CYS A 155 15.84 7.59 6.60
N ALA A 156 17.13 7.58 6.27
CA ALA A 156 17.74 6.57 5.42
C ALA A 156 18.00 5.29 6.22
N ALA A 157 17.72 4.13 5.62
CA ALA A 157 18.24 2.85 6.09
C ALA A 157 19.17 2.27 5.03
N ALA A 158 20.26 1.65 5.48
CA ALA A 158 21.15 0.95 4.57
C ALA A 158 20.41 -0.20 3.88
N PRO A 159 20.63 -0.41 2.58
CA PRO A 159 20.06 -1.54 1.88
C PRO A 159 20.68 -2.82 2.46
N GLN A 160 19.82 -3.78 2.81
CA GLN A 160 20.25 -5.11 3.22
C GLN A 160 20.18 -6.04 2.01
N ALA A 161 21.25 -6.80 1.78
CA ALA A 161 21.25 -7.82 0.75
C ALA A 161 20.27 -8.94 1.16
N PRO A 162 19.25 -9.25 0.35
CA PRO A 162 18.31 -10.31 0.68
C PRO A 162 19.00 -11.69 0.59
N HIS A 163 18.46 -12.64 1.31
CA HIS A 163 18.83 -14.05 1.15
C HIS A 163 18.64 -14.48 -0.33
N HIS A 164 19.50 -15.37 -0.86
CA HIS A 164 19.44 -15.73 -2.28
C HIS A 164 18.07 -16.27 -2.74
N ALA A 165 17.33 -16.98 -1.87
CA ALA A 165 15.98 -17.45 -2.17
C ALA A 165 14.99 -16.29 -2.35
N SER A 166 15.13 -15.21 -1.57
CA SER A 166 14.33 -13.99 -1.71
C SER A 166 14.69 -13.23 -2.99
N ALA A 167 15.98 -13.11 -3.27
CA ALA A 167 16.47 -12.49 -4.50
C ALA A 167 15.94 -13.22 -5.75
N LEU A 168 15.97 -14.56 -5.73
CA LEU A 168 15.42 -15.39 -6.80
C LEU A 168 13.92 -15.17 -6.99
N LEU A 169 13.13 -15.09 -5.90
CA LEU A 169 11.71 -14.79 -5.96
C LEU A 169 11.47 -13.43 -6.60
N PHE A 170 12.16 -12.37 -6.15
CA PHE A 170 12.01 -11.03 -6.71
C PHE A 170 12.39 -10.98 -8.19
N GLN A 171 13.47 -11.64 -8.58
CA GLN A 171 13.86 -11.74 -9.98
C GLN A 171 12.77 -12.40 -10.84
N ARG A 172 12.20 -13.51 -10.38
CA ARG A 172 11.13 -14.21 -11.09
C ARG A 172 9.86 -13.37 -11.22
N LEU A 173 9.47 -12.67 -10.16
CA LEU A 173 8.31 -11.77 -10.20
C LEU A 173 8.50 -10.59 -11.15
N ALA A 174 9.72 -10.10 -11.29
CA ALA A 174 10.04 -9.02 -12.23
C ALA A 174 10.07 -9.49 -13.70
N MET A 175 10.42 -10.76 -13.96
CA MET A 175 10.53 -11.30 -15.32
C MET A 175 9.18 -11.76 -15.89
N ASP A 176 8.40 -12.49 -15.12
CA ASP A 176 7.14 -13.09 -15.57
C ASP A 176 6.17 -13.28 -14.40
N LEU A 177 5.33 -12.28 -14.20
CA LEU A 177 4.37 -12.29 -13.11
C LEU A 177 3.24 -13.33 -13.28
N PRO A 178 2.62 -13.51 -14.46
CA PRO A 178 1.62 -14.56 -14.69
C PRO A 178 2.13 -15.96 -14.40
N ALA A 179 3.36 -16.28 -14.81
CA ALA A 179 4.03 -17.54 -14.53
C ALA A 179 4.84 -17.53 -13.24
N SER A 180 4.33 -16.85 -12.21
CA SER A 180 4.98 -16.79 -10.89
C SER A 180 5.37 -18.18 -10.39
N PRO A 181 6.57 -18.36 -9.82
CA PRO A 181 7.05 -19.67 -9.45
C PRO A 181 6.23 -20.27 -8.31
N SER A 182 5.98 -21.58 -8.35
CA SER A 182 5.47 -22.31 -7.20
C SER A 182 6.53 -22.38 -6.09
N LEU A 183 6.09 -22.68 -4.87
CA LEU A 183 7.03 -22.89 -3.77
C LEU A 183 7.98 -24.07 -4.03
N ASP A 184 7.49 -25.12 -4.71
CA ASP A 184 8.30 -26.27 -5.12
C ASP A 184 9.42 -25.86 -6.08
N LYS A 185 9.08 -25.04 -7.07
CA LYS A 185 10.06 -24.51 -8.02
C LYS A 185 11.08 -23.60 -7.36
N LEU A 186 10.66 -22.70 -6.47
CA LEU A 186 11.58 -21.87 -5.70
C LEU A 186 12.54 -22.70 -4.83
N ALA A 187 12.02 -23.73 -4.17
CA ALA A 187 12.81 -24.64 -3.36
C ALA A 187 13.85 -25.40 -4.21
N HIS A 188 13.42 -25.94 -5.34
CA HIS A 188 14.31 -26.62 -6.29
C HIS A 188 15.39 -25.66 -6.84
N ASP A 189 14.98 -24.49 -7.38
CA ASP A 189 15.90 -23.53 -8.03
C ASP A 189 16.88 -22.91 -7.03
N SER A 190 16.54 -22.82 -5.73
CA SER A 190 17.42 -22.34 -4.66
C SER A 190 18.23 -23.45 -3.96
N ALA A 191 18.03 -24.71 -4.33
CA ALA A 191 18.61 -25.89 -3.66
C ALA A 191 18.32 -25.94 -2.16
N LEU A 192 17.11 -25.50 -1.74
CA LEU A 192 16.67 -25.45 -0.35
C LEU A 192 15.39 -26.26 -0.14
N ARG A 193 15.11 -26.61 1.11
CA ARG A 193 13.80 -27.14 1.51
C ARG A 193 12.76 -26.01 1.52
N LYS A 194 11.48 -26.32 1.25
CA LYS A 194 10.37 -25.36 1.22
C LYS A 194 10.29 -24.51 2.50
N GLU A 195 10.45 -25.15 3.65
CA GLU A 195 10.41 -24.50 4.96
C GLU A 195 11.53 -23.48 5.11
N THR A 196 12.72 -23.78 4.56
CA THR A 196 13.87 -22.86 4.56
C THR A 196 13.60 -21.65 3.66
N VAL A 197 13.03 -21.87 2.46
CA VAL A 197 12.62 -20.78 1.55
C VAL A 197 11.59 -19.87 2.25
N ILE A 198 10.55 -20.46 2.85
CA ILE A 198 9.52 -19.69 3.56
C ILE A 198 10.13 -18.86 4.69
N ARG A 199 11.01 -19.47 5.49
CA ARG A 199 11.68 -18.79 6.61
C ARG A 199 12.58 -17.66 6.14
N ALA A 200 13.41 -17.88 5.12
CA ALA A 200 14.31 -16.89 4.57
C ALA A 200 13.54 -15.68 4.01
N VAL A 201 12.55 -15.91 3.14
CA VAL A 201 11.72 -14.85 2.59
C VAL A 201 10.96 -14.09 3.68
N LYS A 202 10.45 -14.79 4.70
CA LYS A 202 9.75 -14.16 5.81
C LYS A 202 10.68 -13.36 6.72
N GLN A 203 11.93 -13.78 6.86
CA GLN A 203 12.95 -13.02 7.61
C GLN A 203 13.31 -11.73 6.88
N ASP A 204 13.50 -11.77 5.57
CA ASP A 204 13.88 -10.59 4.78
C ASP A 204 12.73 -9.58 4.61
N THR A 205 11.49 -10.07 4.45
CA THR A 205 10.36 -9.23 4.02
C THR A 205 9.24 -9.12 5.05
N GLY A 206 9.26 -9.94 6.10
CA GLY A 206 8.15 -10.09 7.04
C GLY A 206 6.92 -10.79 6.47
N LEU A 207 6.97 -11.31 5.21
CA LEU A 207 5.85 -11.87 4.46
C LEU A 207 6.22 -13.24 3.89
N THR A 208 5.22 -14.07 3.60
CA THR A 208 5.46 -15.37 2.94
C THR A 208 5.64 -15.22 1.43
N PRO A 209 6.31 -16.17 0.74
CA PRO A 209 6.39 -16.16 -0.73
C PRO A 209 5.02 -16.02 -1.41
N ALA A 210 4.01 -16.76 -0.94
CA ALA A 210 2.66 -16.68 -1.49
C ALA A 210 2.02 -15.30 -1.30
N SER A 211 2.27 -14.62 -0.18
CA SER A 211 1.81 -13.24 0.03
C SER A 211 2.47 -12.28 -0.93
N LEU A 212 3.79 -12.39 -1.15
CA LEU A 212 4.53 -11.54 -2.09
C LEU A 212 4.07 -11.73 -3.53
N ILE A 213 3.83 -12.98 -3.96
CA ILE A 213 3.28 -13.29 -5.28
C ILE A 213 1.90 -12.63 -5.45
N ASN A 214 1.00 -12.82 -4.47
CA ASN A 214 -0.32 -12.22 -4.54
C ASN A 214 -0.27 -10.69 -4.57
N MET A 215 0.62 -10.07 -3.79
CA MET A 215 0.79 -8.62 -3.80
C MET A 215 1.29 -8.11 -5.15
N ALA A 216 2.29 -8.78 -5.74
CA ALA A 216 2.79 -8.42 -7.07
C ALA A 216 1.67 -8.51 -8.12
N ARG A 217 0.84 -9.57 -8.08
CA ARG A 217 -0.35 -9.71 -8.93
C ARG A 217 -1.38 -8.60 -8.70
N ILE A 218 -1.60 -8.21 -7.45
CA ILE A 218 -2.52 -7.11 -7.11
C ILE A 218 -1.98 -5.76 -7.58
N GLU A 219 -0.68 -5.48 -7.44
CA GLU A 219 -0.09 -4.23 -7.96
C GLU A 219 -0.17 -4.15 -9.48
N TYR A 220 0.10 -5.26 -10.18
CA TYR A 220 -0.14 -5.35 -11.63
C TYR A 220 -1.61 -5.06 -11.97
N ALA A 221 -2.54 -5.73 -11.28
CA ALA A 221 -3.96 -5.54 -11.51
C ALA A 221 -4.39 -4.08 -11.26
N LYS A 222 -3.88 -3.43 -10.21
CA LYS A 222 -4.12 -2.01 -9.94
C LYS A 222 -3.69 -1.11 -11.10
N THR A 223 -2.52 -1.38 -11.68
CA THR A 223 -2.01 -0.64 -12.84
C THR A 223 -2.92 -0.81 -14.05
N ARG A 224 -3.34 -2.04 -14.37
CA ARG A 224 -4.21 -2.32 -15.52
C ARG A 224 -5.63 -1.75 -15.34
N LEU A 225 -6.18 -1.87 -14.14
CA LEU A 225 -7.49 -1.29 -13.80
C LEU A 225 -7.48 0.25 -13.92
N ARG A 226 -6.37 0.91 -13.56
CA ARG A 226 -6.19 2.35 -13.76
C ARG A 226 -6.14 2.72 -15.25
N ALA A 227 -5.55 1.86 -16.08
CA ALA A 227 -5.49 2.04 -17.53
C ALA A 227 -6.85 1.80 -18.22
N GLY A 228 -7.88 1.35 -17.46
CA GLY A 228 -9.23 1.12 -17.98
C GLY A 228 -9.47 -0.27 -18.54
N ASP A 229 -8.55 -1.22 -18.33
CA ASP A 229 -8.70 -2.58 -18.84
C ASP A 229 -9.91 -3.29 -18.19
N PRO A 230 -10.59 -4.18 -18.92
CA PRO A 230 -11.71 -4.96 -18.41
C PRO A 230 -11.32 -5.81 -17.21
N ILE A 231 -12.12 -5.77 -16.15
CA ILE A 231 -11.83 -6.45 -14.87
C ILE A 231 -11.60 -7.97 -15.05
N ALA A 232 -12.36 -8.59 -15.98
CA ALA A 232 -12.25 -10.02 -16.28
C ALA A 232 -10.86 -10.36 -16.85
N ASP A 233 -10.38 -9.56 -17.79
CA ASP A 233 -9.08 -9.76 -18.44
C ASP A 233 -7.92 -9.50 -17.48
N VAL A 234 -8.04 -8.46 -16.65
CA VAL A 234 -7.05 -8.10 -15.65
C VAL A 234 -6.80 -9.24 -14.67
N GLY A 235 -7.85 -9.90 -14.19
CA GLY A 235 -7.71 -11.04 -13.28
C GLY A 235 -6.90 -12.18 -13.90
N TYR A 236 -7.19 -12.52 -15.14
CA TYR A 236 -6.49 -13.56 -15.88
C TYR A 236 -5.04 -13.18 -16.17
N GLN A 237 -4.80 -11.98 -16.72
CA GLN A 237 -3.46 -11.46 -17.03
C GLN A 237 -2.56 -11.34 -15.78
N ALA A 238 -3.16 -11.09 -14.61
CA ALA A 238 -2.44 -11.08 -13.33
C ALA A 238 -2.08 -12.49 -12.82
N GLY A 239 -2.49 -13.57 -13.52
CA GLY A 239 -2.20 -14.95 -13.17
C GLY A 239 -3.11 -15.56 -12.09
N PHE A 240 -4.33 -15.03 -11.92
CA PHE A 240 -5.34 -15.67 -11.08
C PHE A 240 -6.08 -16.78 -11.84
N ALA A 241 -6.38 -17.88 -11.14
CA ALA A 241 -7.03 -19.03 -11.74
C ALA A 241 -8.48 -18.74 -12.20
N ASP A 242 -9.18 -17.88 -11.47
CA ASP A 242 -10.56 -17.49 -11.77
C ASP A 242 -10.88 -16.09 -11.18
N GLN A 243 -12.00 -15.54 -11.64
CA GLN A 243 -12.46 -14.21 -11.24
C GLN A 243 -12.83 -14.12 -9.76
N SER A 244 -13.37 -15.19 -9.16
CA SER A 244 -13.73 -15.22 -7.75
C SER A 244 -12.48 -15.17 -6.86
N HIS A 245 -11.44 -15.92 -7.23
CA HIS A 245 -10.15 -15.89 -6.55
C HIS A 245 -9.50 -14.51 -6.67
N PHE A 246 -9.49 -13.94 -7.88
CA PHE A 246 -9.01 -12.57 -8.11
C PHE A 246 -9.74 -11.57 -7.20
N HIS A 247 -11.07 -11.55 -7.24
CA HIS A 247 -11.89 -10.62 -6.46
C HIS A 247 -11.63 -10.73 -4.96
N LYS A 248 -11.68 -11.95 -4.40
CA LYS A 248 -11.43 -12.20 -2.98
C LYS A 248 -10.03 -11.77 -2.55
N THR A 249 -9.03 -12.08 -3.37
CA THR A 249 -7.64 -11.70 -3.10
C THR A 249 -7.48 -10.19 -3.19
N PHE A 250 -8.00 -9.55 -4.22
CA PHE A 250 -7.96 -8.09 -4.38
C PHE A 250 -8.56 -7.38 -3.15
N VAL A 251 -9.78 -7.76 -2.74
CA VAL A 251 -10.43 -7.18 -1.55
C VAL A 251 -9.61 -7.41 -0.28
N SER A 252 -9.03 -8.61 -0.11
CA SER A 252 -8.27 -8.94 1.10
C SER A 252 -6.99 -8.13 1.27
N TYR A 253 -6.36 -7.69 0.18
CA TYR A 253 -5.13 -6.89 0.21
C TYR A 253 -5.37 -5.40 0.07
N THR A 254 -6.45 -4.98 -0.60
CA THR A 254 -6.71 -3.57 -0.88
C THR A 254 -7.88 -3.00 -0.07
N ALA A 255 -8.71 -3.85 0.56
CA ALA A 255 -10.01 -3.49 1.14
C ALA A 255 -10.88 -2.64 0.17
N ALA A 256 -10.77 -2.92 -1.13
CA ALA A 256 -11.58 -2.35 -2.20
C ALA A 256 -11.96 -3.45 -3.17
N THR A 257 -13.12 -3.35 -3.80
CA THR A 257 -13.40 -4.23 -4.94
C THR A 257 -12.63 -3.78 -6.18
N PRO A 258 -12.28 -4.68 -7.13
CA PRO A 258 -11.67 -4.27 -8.40
C PRO A 258 -12.47 -3.19 -9.11
N ARG A 259 -13.82 -3.28 -9.07
CA ARG A 259 -14.72 -2.29 -9.65
C ARG A 259 -14.60 -0.92 -8.99
N GLN A 260 -14.62 -0.86 -7.67
CA GLN A 260 -14.44 0.41 -6.94
C GLN A 260 -13.08 1.03 -7.24
N TYR A 261 -12.04 0.20 -7.35
CA TYR A 261 -10.69 0.66 -7.65
C TYR A 261 -10.57 1.20 -9.08
N ALA A 262 -11.22 0.56 -10.07
CA ALA A 262 -11.25 1.00 -11.46
C ALA A 262 -12.07 2.29 -11.68
N GLN A 263 -13.18 2.46 -10.93
CA GLN A 263 -14.10 3.59 -11.08
C GLN A 263 -13.66 4.87 -10.37
N SER A 264 -12.49 4.88 -9.73
CA SER A 264 -11.98 6.07 -9.06
C SER A 264 -11.71 7.18 -10.09
N ARG A 265 -12.64 8.15 -10.15
CA ARG A 265 -12.55 9.34 -10.98
C ARG A 265 -11.96 10.50 -10.19
N SER A 266 -11.25 11.39 -10.87
CA SER A 266 -10.96 12.73 -10.39
C SER A 266 -12.28 13.39 -9.94
N ILE A 267 -12.28 14.09 -8.81
CA ILE A 267 -13.45 14.83 -8.28
C ILE A 267 -13.94 15.92 -9.27
N SER A 268 -13.17 16.24 -10.30
CA SER A 268 -13.50 17.19 -11.35
C SER A 268 -14.61 16.75 -12.32
N ASP A 269 -15.05 15.49 -12.32
CA ASP A 269 -16.05 14.97 -13.25
C ASP A 269 -17.52 15.08 -12.76
N ASN A 270 -17.75 15.75 -11.63
CA ASN A 270 -19.09 16.06 -11.11
C ASN A 270 -19.41 17.55 -11.29
N LYS A 271 -19.45 18.02 -12.54
CA LYS A 271 -20.17 19.24 -12.93
C LYS A 271 -21.25 18.92 -13.94
#